data_e541a1eaf2988e1c1c736b1f98cba502
#
_entry.id   e541a1eaf2988e1c1c736b1f98cba502
#
_cell.length_a   1.000
_cell.length_b   1.000
_cell.length_c   1.000
_cell.angle_alpha   90.00
_cell.angle_beta   90.00
_cell.angle_gamma   90.00
#
_symmetry.space_group_name_H-M   'P 1'
#
loop_
_entity.id
_entity.type
_entity.pdbx_description
1 polymer ?
#
loop_
_entity_poly.entity_id
_entity_poly.type
_entity_poly.pdbx_seq_one_letter_code
_entity_poly.pdbx_strand_id
1 'polypeptide(L)'
;MAAALGFAWTKVPAITVIGMAGDTRQRLVRDAVVFWNDTLAGLGSGFRLGKIIQGPESVPDAVIAGMSQDMLSGRKSEFPPELAAIPGDVTVALSTVAFISFSAHWRNGKGLVAIGYPHLLTLPNVARNVIAHEFGHAIGLAHNSDPTKLMCGRPAPCRPVGFRSMTEHYFPLTEDEKALLLRLYPPDWSGH
;
A
#
# COMPACT_ATOMS: atom_id res chain seq x y z
N MET A 1 -20.33 3.18 -6.39
CA MET A 1 -19.19 2.83 -7.27
C MET A 1 -17.90 3.16 -6.55
N ALA A 2 -16.92 2.24 -6.51
CA ALA A 2 -15.60 2.52 -5.98
C ALA A 2 -14.88 3.56 -6.85
N ALA A 3 -14.16 4.49 -6.20
CA ALA A 3 -13.36 5.48 -6.88
C ALA A 3 -11.96 4.93 -7.19
N ALA A 4 -11.44 5.25 -8.37
CA ALA A 4 -10.06 5.00 -8.75
C ALA A 4 -9.18 6.20 -8.40
N LEU A 5 -7.91 5.95 -8.06
CA LEU A 5 -6.92 7.02 -7.84
C LEU A 5 -6.39 7.64 -9.14
N GLY A 6 -6.94 7.23 -10.30
CA GLY A 6 -6.60 7.81 -11.61
C GLY A 6 -5.30 7.29 -12.22
N PHE A 7 -4.74 6.18 -11.71
CA PHE A 7 -3.61 5.48 -12.32
C PHE A 7 -3.84 3.96 -12.32
N ALA A 8 -3.15 3.26 -13.20
CA ALA A 8 -3.00 1.81 -13.20
C ALA A 8 -1.59 1.47 -13.67
N TRP A 9 -1.07 0.37 -13.19
CA TRP A 9 0.21 -0.16 -13.67
C TRP A 9 0.07 -0.67 -15.11
N THR A 10 1.03 -0.32 -15.96
CA THR A 10 1.13 -0.82 -17.34
C THR A 10 2.13 -1.97 -17.46
N LYS A 11 2.88 -2.27 -16.41
CA LYS A 11 3.82 -3.39 -16.30
C LYS A 11 3.73 -4.01 -14.89
N VAL A 12 4.27 -5.21 -14.72
CA VAL A 12 4.44 -5.85 -13.41
C VAL A 12 5.42 -5.03 -12.57
N PRO A 13 4.98 -4.34 -11.49
CA PRO A 13 5.87 -3.48 -10.71
C PRO A 13 6.79 -4.30 -9.82
N ALA A 14 8.11 -4.05 -9.89
CA ALA A 14 9.07 -4.57 -8.92
C ALA A 14 8.98 -3.77 -7.62
N ILE A 15 9.00 -4.47 -6.48
CA ILE A 15 8.82 -3.89 -5.15
C ILE A 15 10.16 -3.92 -4.43
N THR A 16 10.61 -2.77 -3.90
CA THR A 16 11.80 -2.70 -3.04
C THR A 16 11.39 -2.31 -1.63
N VAL A 17 11.74 -3.12 -0.65
CA VAL A 17 11.50 -2.85 0.77
C VAL A 17 12.74 -2.21 1.37
N ILE A 18 12.59 -1.03 1.97
CA ILE A 18 13.63 -0.33 2.73
C ILE A 18 13.24 -0.27 4.21
N GLY A 19 14.21 -0.41 5.10
CA GLY A 19 14.00 -0.43 6.55
C GLY A 19 14.94 -1.39 7.25
N MET A 20 15.01 -1.29 8.57
CA MET A 20 15.95 -2.03 9.40
C MET A 20 15.90 -3.55 9.15
N ALA A 21 17.07 -4.19 9.12
CA ALA A 21 17.15 -5.64 9.11
C ALA A 21 16.43 -6.22 10.33
N GLY A 22 15.68 -7.31 10.11
CA GLY A 22 14.93 -7.96 11.18
C GLY A 22 13.59 -7.28 11.56
N ASP A 23 13.20 -6.19 10.89
CA ASP A 23 11.88 -5.61 11.10
C ASP A 23 10.77 -6.62 10.78
N THR A 24 9.96 -6.97 11.77
CA THR A 24 8.91 -7.98 11.64
C THR A 24 7.86 -7.62 10.58
N ARG A 25 7.70 -6.33 10.26
CA ARG A 25 6.81 -5.84 9.21
C ARG A 25 7.25 -6.26 7.80
N GLN A 26 8.54 -6.60 7.59
CA GLN A 26 9.01 -7.14 6.31
C GLN A 26 8.27 -8.44 5.93
N ARG A 27 7.95 -9.29 6.90
CA ARG A 27 7.12 -10.48 6.65
C ARG A 27 5.71 -10.06 6.25
N LEU A 28 5.12 -9.09 6.93
CA LEU A 28 3.76 -8.61 6.62
C LEU A 28 3.67 -7.95 5.24
N VAL A 29 4.76 -7.33 4.75
CA VAL A 29 4.84 -6.84 3.35
C VAL A 29 4.75 -8.02 2.36
N ARG A 30 5.51 -9.09 2.60
CA ARG A 30 5.43 -10.31 1.76
C ARG A 30 4.03 -10.92 1.78
N ASP A 31 3.46 -11.05 2.97
CA ASP A 31 2.10 -11.58 3.16
C ASP A 31 1.06 -10.71 2.44
N ALA A 32 1.20 -9.39 2.45
CA ALA A 32 0.32 -8.47 1.74
C ALA A 32 0.43 -8.60 0.20
N VAL A 33 1.63 -8.79 -0.33
CA VAL A 33 1.82 -9.04 -1.77
C VAL A 33 1.18 -10.38 -2.17
N VAL A 34 1.32 -11.42 -1.36
CA VAL A 34 0.63 -12.71 -1.58
C VAL A 34 -0.88 -12.50 -1.55
N PHE A 35 -1.41 -11.86 -0.52
CA PHE A 35 -2.84 -11.55 -0.39
C PHE A 35 -3.40 -10.84 -1.64
N TRP A 36 -2.71 -9.82 -2.14
CA TRP A 36 -3.16 -9.09 -3.32
C TRP A 36 -3.06 -9.94 -4.59
N ASN A 37 -1.99 -10.71 -4.76
CA ASN A 37 -1.83 -11.60 -5.91
C ASN A 37 -2.90 -12.70 -5.93
N ASP A 38 -3.22 -13.29 -4.77
CA ASP A 38 -4.29 -14.28 -4.65
C ASP A 38 -5.68 -13.66 -4.90
N THR A 39 -5.91 -12.46 -4.37
CA THR A 39 -7.15 -11.71 -4.62
C THR A 39 -7.32 -11.42 -6.11
N LEU A 40 -6.30 -10.91 -6.79
CA LEU A 40 -6.33 -10.62 -8.22
C LEU A 40 -6.49 -11.90 -9.05
N ALA A 41 -5.83 -12.99 -8.66
CA ALA A 41 -6.00 -14.30 -9.31
C ALA A 41 -7.43 -14.83 -9.15
N GLY A 42 -7.97 -14.74 -7.94
CA GLY A 42 -9.35 -15.17 -7.66
C GLY A 42 -10.41 -14.36 -8.40
N LEU A 43 -10.11 -13.11 -8.75
CA LEU A 43 -10.96 -12.28 -9.61
C LEU A 43 -10.79 -12.60 -11.11
N GLY A 44 -9.78 -13.37 -11.50
CA GLY A 44 -9.46 -13.64 -12.90
C GLY A 44 -8.63 -12.56 -13.59
N SER A 45 -8.05 -11.61 -12.83
CA SER A 45 -7.17 -10.58 -13.38
C SER A 45 -5.85 -11.17 -13.91
N GLY A 46 -5.31 -10.62 -15.00
CA GLY A 46 -3.98 -10.94 -15.52
C GLY A 46 -2.83 -10.26 -14.78
N PHE A 47 -3.11 -9.21 -14.00
CA PHE A 47 -2.10 -8.42 -13.28
C PHE A 47 -1.63 -9.11 -12.00
N ARG A 48 -0.34 -8.94 -11.69
CA ARG A 48 0.26 -9.33 -10.40
C ARG A 48 1.26 -8.28 -9.95
N LEU A 49 1.38 -8.12 -8.63
CA LEU A 49 2.52 -7.48 -8.02
C LEU A 49 3.77 -8.36 -8.22
N GLY A 50 4.88 -7.74 -8.57
CA GLY A 50 6.11 -8.44 -8.92
C GLY A 50 6.95 -8.88 -7.73
N LYS A 51 8.20 -9.21 -8.01
CA LYS A 51 9.14 -9.68 -6.99
C LYS A 51 9.44 -8.60 -5.95
N ILE A 52 9.69 -9.05 -4.73
CA ILE A 52 10.16 -8.22 -3.63
C ILE A 52 11.69 -8.29 -3.59
N ILE A 53 12.32 -7.12 -3.53
CA ILE A 53 13.77 -6.93 -3.41
C ILE A 53 14.03 -6.26 -2.06
N GLN A 54 15.03 -6.72 -1.32
CA GLN A 54 15.51 -5.99 -0.15
C GLN A 54 16.39 -4.84 -0.60
N GLY A 55 16.03 -3.63 -0.20
CA GLY A 55 16.78 -2.42 -0.44
C GLY A 55 17.64 -2.00 0.76
N PRO A 56 18.05 -0.73 0.82
CA PRO A 56 18.81 -0.18 1.94
C PRO A 56 18.08 -0.33 3.28
N GLU A 57 18.85 -0.50 4.36
CA GLU A 57 18.31 -0.55 5.72
C GLU A 57 17.91 0.84 6.24
N SER A 58 18.40 1.90 5.61
CA SER A 58 18.07 3.28 5.96
C SER A 58 16.79 3.74 5.26
N VAL A 59 15.94 4.43 6.00
CA VAL A 59 14.72 5.09 5.50
C VAL A 59 14.94 6.60 5.61
N PRO A 60 14.60 7.41 4.59
CA PRO A 60 14.64 8.87 4.69
C PRO A 60 13.44 9.39 5.52
N ASP A 61 13.42 9.04 6.80
CA ASP A 61 12.28 9.22 7.70
C ASP A 61 11.76 10.65 7.76
N ALA A 62 12.63 11.65 7.80
CA ALA A 62 12.23 13.06 7.87
C ALA A 62 11.48 13.50 6.60
N VAL A 63 11.95 13.05 5.42
CA VAL A 63 11.30 13.33 4.13
C VAL A 63 9.92 12.69 4.07
N ILE A 64 9.84 11.40 4.41
CA ILE A 64 8.57 10.65 4.37
C ILE A 64 7.56 11.18 5.39
N ALA A 65 8.01 11.53 6.60
CA ALA A 65 7.14 12.15 7.60
C ALA A 65 6.63 13.52 7.14
N GLY A 66 7.47 14.33 6.49
CA GLY A 66 7.07 15.58 5.85
C GLY A 66 6.00 15.38 4.78
N MET A 67 6.16 14.38 3.91
CA MET A 67 5.15 14.01 2.90
C MET A 67 3.80 13.61 3.52
N SER A 68 3.82 12.86 4.64
CA SER A 68 2.59 12.52 5.38
C SER A 68 1.87 13.78 5.86
N GLN A 69 2.60 14.78 6.38
CA GLN A 69 2.02 16.06 6.80
C GLN A 69 1.46 16.87 5.63
N ASP A 70 2.16 16.89 4.50
CA ASP A 70 1.71 17.55 3.28
C ASP A 70 0.38 16.96 2.79
N MET A 71 0.31 15.64 2.74
CA MET A 71 -0.90 14.94 2.33
C MET A 71 -2.08 15.22 3.26
N LEU A 72 -1.86 15.27 4.59
CA LEU A 72 -2.89 15.65 5.56
C LEU A 72 -3.38 17.08 5.39
N SER A 73 -2.51 17.95 4.89
CA SER A 73 -2.82 19.37 4.60
C SER A 73 -3.35 19.59 3.18
N GLY A 74 -3.58 18.52 2.40
CA GLY A 74 -4.03 18.61 1.01
C GLY A 74 -2.96 19.12 0.03
N ARG A 75 -1.69 19.19 0.45
CA ARG A 75 -0.58 19.57 -0.42
C ARG A 75 -0.09 18.36 -1.21
N LYS A 76 0.33 18.59 -2.45
CA LYS A 76 0.99 17.57 -3.27
C LYS A 76 2.49 17.61 -3.03
N SER A 77 3.07 16.44 -2.77
CA SER A 77 4.53 16.28 -2.68
C SER A 77 5.10 15.88 -4.04
N GLU A 78 6.23 16.45 -4.40
CA GLU A 78 7.03 15.97 -5.53
C GLU A 78 7.70 14.64 -5.19
N PHE A 79 8.19 13.93 -6.22
CA PHE A 79 8.95 12.70 -6.00
C PHE A 79 10.27 13.01 -5.28
N PRO A 80 10.52 12.44 -4.09
CA PRO A 80 11.72 12.76 -3.33
C PRO A 80 12.99 12.24 -4.01
N PRO A 81 14.03 13.07 -4.18
CA PRO A 81 15.30 12.63 -4.79
C PRO A 81 15.97 11.51 -3.99
N GLU A 82 15.75 11.44 -2.69
CA GLU A 82 16.26 10.37 -1.81
C GLU A 82 15.75 8.98 -2.20
N LEU A 83 14.57 8.92 -2.83
CA LEU A 83 14.00 7.67 -3.32
C LEU A 83 14.40 7.35 -4.77
N ALA A 84 15.01 8.30 -5.48
CA ALA A 84 15.33 8.13 -6.90
C ALA A 84 16.36 7.02 -7.16
N ALA A 85 17.32 6.85 -6.27
CA ALA A 85 18.36 5.82 -6.37
C ALA A 85 17.88 4.42 -5.95
N ILE A 86 16.67 4.30 -5.37
CA ILE A 86 16.14 3.02 -4.93
C ILE A 86 15.62 2.25 -6.17
N PRO A 87 16.10 1.02 -6.42
CA PRO A 87 15.65 0.23 -7.55
C PRO A 87 14.18 -0.17 -7.40
N GLY A 88 13.58 -0.63 -8.50
CA GLY A 88 12.18 -1.06 -8.52
C GLY A 88 11.20 0.05 -8.85
N ASP A 89 9.94 -0.29 -8.88
CA ASP A 89 8.85 0.61 -9.26
C ASP A 89 8.07 1.09 -8.05
N VAL A 90 7.93 0.25 -7.02
CA VAL A 90 7.30 0.58 -5.74
C VAL A 90 8.33 0.46 -4.63
N THR A 91 8.58 1.56 -3.92
CA THR A 91 9.34 1.53 -2.67
C THR A 91 8.40 1.33 -1.50
N VAL A 92 8.63 0.31 -0.68
CA VAL A 92 7.94 0.13 0.61
C VAL A 92 8.88 0.58 1.72
N ALA A 93 8.57 1.69 2.36
CA ALA A 93 9.39 2.27 3.43
C ALA A 93 8.82 1.89 4.80
N LEU A 94 9.56 1.07 5.55
CA LEU A 94 9.22 0.66 6.92
C LEU A 94 9.91 1.61 7.91
N SER A 95 9.28 2.75 8.17
CA SER A 95 9.82 3.79 9.04
C SER A 95 9.74 3.41 10.53
N THR A 96 10.68 3.93 11.31
CA THR A 96 10.64 3.88 12.78
C THR A 96 10.01 5.13 13.39
N VAL A 97 9.70 6.14 12.58
CA VAL A 97 9.08 7.39 13.00
C VAL A 97 7.55 7.30 12.90
N ALA A 98 6.88 7.96 13.85
CA ALA A 98 5.42 8.00 13.88
C ALA A 98 4.87 9.01 12.85
N PHE A 99 4.11 8.51 11.89
CA PHE A 99 3.29 9.30 10.96
C PHE A 99 2.08 8.44 10.50
N ILE A 100 1.14 9.06 9.81
CA ILE A 100 0.04 8.31 9.19
C ILE A 100 0.57 7.61 7.94
N SER A 101 0.48 6.27 7.91
CA SER A 101 0.85 5.47 6.74
C SER A 101 0.08 5.94 5.51
N PHE A 102 0.72 5.92 4.37
CA PHE A 102 0.15 6.40 3.12
C PHE A 102 0.79 5.73 1.91
N SER A 103 0.11 5.85 0.77
CA SER A 103 0.65 5.50 -0.53
C SER A 103 0.63 6.72 -1.46
N ALA A 104 1.66 6.83 -2.30
CA ALA A 104 1.78 7.90 -3.28
C ALA A 104 2.27 7.35 -4.63
N HIS A 105 1.86 8.00 -5.72
CA HIS A 105 2.28 7.71 -7.08
C HIS A 105 2.66 8.98 -7.82
N TRP A 106 3.66 8.86 -8.70
CA TRP A 106 4.14 9.95 -9.51
C TRP A 106 4.11 9.61 -11.00
N ARG A 107 4.09 10.64 -11.83
CA ARG A 107 4.05 10.50 -13.31
C ARG A 107 5.27 9.79 -13.91
N ASN A 108 6.36 9.70 -13.16
CA ASN A 108 7.57 8.97 -13.56
C ASN A 108 7.43 7.44 -13.42
N GLY A 109 6.24 6.94 -13.07
CA GLY A 109 5.99 5.51 -12.88
C GLY A 109 6.52 4.94 -11.57
N LYS A 110 6.93 5.79 -10.61
CA LYS A 110 7.35 5.37 -9.27
C LYS A 110 6.19 5.45 -8.28
N GLY A 111 6.15 4.51 -7.35
CA GLY A 111 5.24 4.48 -6.21
C GLY A 111 5.95 4.39 -4.88
N LEU A 112 5.30 4.87 -3.84
CA LEU A 112 5.73 4.74 -2.45
C LEU A 112 4.59 4.17 -1.62
N VAL A 113 4.89 3.18 -0.81
CA VAL A 113 4.06 2.69 0.30
C VAL A 113 4.84 2.99 1.58
N ALA A 114 4.44 4.02 2.31
CA ALA A 114 5.11 4.47 3.51
C ALA A 114 4.35 3.97 4.75
N ILE A 115 5.02 3.15 5.55
CA ILE A 115 4.46 2.58 6.78
C ILE A 115 5.14 3.25 7.96
N GLY A 116 4.39 4.13 8.63
CA GLY A 116 4.82 4.76 9.87
C GLY A 116 4.86 3.77 11.04
N TYR A 117 5.38 4.19 12.18
CA TYR A 117 5.46 3.37 13.39
C TYR A 117 4.61 3.97 14.54
N PRO A 118 3.27 4.08 14.42
CA PRO A 118 2.44 4.36 15.56
C PRO A 118 2.34 3.10 16.44
N HIS A 119 2.19 3.31 17.76
CA HIS A 119 2.09 2.22 18.74
C HIS A 119 1.04 1.14 18.40
N LEU A 120 0.01 1.48 17.63
CA LEU A 120 -1.01 0.52 17.19
C LEU A 120 -0.49 -0.49 16.16
N LEU A 121 0.56 -0.16 15.41
CA LEU A 121 1.15 -1.11 14.45
C LEU A 121 1.99 -2.21 15.13
N THR A 122 2.15 -2.17 16.45
CA THR A 122 2.69 -3.28 17.23
C THR A 122 1.71 -4.47 17.30
N LEU A 123 0.43 -4.24 17.01
CA LEU A 123 -0.58 -5.30 16.93
C LEU A 123 -0.54 -5.95 15.55
N PRO A 124 -0.25 -7.26 15.46
CA PRO A 124 0.02 -7.93 14.17
C PRO A 124 -1.13 -7.77 13.14
N ASN A 125 -2.38 -7.90 13.59
CA ASN A 125 -3.53 -7.78 12.69
C ASN A 125 -3.74 -6.35 12.21
N VAL A 126 -3.41 -5.33 13.03
CA VAL A 126 -3.45 -3.92 12.62
C VAL A 126 -2.37 -3.64 11.58
N ALA A 127 -1.13 -4.03 11.85
CA ALA A 127 -0.02 -3.84 10.91
C ALA A 127 -0.28 -4.55 9.57
N ARG A 128 -0.76 -5.80 9.61
CA ARG A 128 -1.15 -6.59 8.43
C ARG A 128 -2.14 -5.84 7.53
N ASN A 129 -3.22 -5.35 8.13
CA ASN A 129 -4.28 -4.70 7.36
C ASN A 129 -3.92 -3.27 6.93
N VAL A 130 -3.11 -2.53 7.71
CA VAL A 130 -2.58 -1.24 7.28
C VAL A 130 -1.67 -1.41 6.06
N ILE A 131 -0.73 -2.36 6.09
CA ILE A 131 0.16 -2.62 4.96
C ILE A 131 -0.64 -3.03 3.73
N ALA A 132 -1.59 -3.97 3.87
CA ALA A 132 -2.45 -4.38 2.75
C ALA A 132 -3.30 -3.23 2.20
N HIS A 133 -3.81 -2.34 3.05
CA HIS A 133 -4.56 -1.15 2.66
C HIS A 133 -3.71 -0.20 1.80
N GLU A 134 -2.49 0.09 2.24
CA GLU A 134 -1.59 0.96 1.49
C GLU A 134 -1.18 0.34 0.14
N PHE A 135 -1.05 -1.00 0.07
CA PHE A 135 -0.91 -1.69 -1.22
C PHE A 135 -2.16 -1.58 -2.09
N GLY A 136 -3.36 -1.56 -1.50
CA GLY A 136 -4.60 -1.30 -2.23
C GLY A 136 -4.56 0.05 -2.94
N HIS A 137 -4.07 1.10 -2.28
CA HIS A 137 -3.80 2.39 -2.92
C HIS A 137 -2.74 2.27 -4.00
N ALA A 138 -1.66 1.53 -3.74
CA ALA A 138 -0.57 1.33 -4.70
C ALA A 138 -1.00 0.61 -5.98
N ILE A 139 -2.16 -0.06 -6.00
CA ILE A 139 -2.76 -0.68 -7.19
C ILE A 139 -4.02 0.05 -7.70
N GLY A 140 -4.28 1.28 -7.22
CA GLY A 140 -5.29 2.18 -7.79
C GLY A 140 -6.62 2.26 -7.05
N LEU A 141 -6.80 1.59 -5.91
CA LEU A 141 -8.01 1.71 -5.10
C LEU A 141 -8.00 2.99 -4.27
N ALA A 142 -9.13 3.69 -4.21
CA ALA A 142 -9.36 4.79 -3.28
C ALA A 142 -10.06 4.29 -1.99
N HIS A 143 -10.24 5.20 -1.03
CA HIS A 143 -10.99 4.88 0.17
C HIS A 143 -12.47 4.58 -0.12
N ASN A 144 -13.04 3.69 0.68
CA ASN A 144 -14.48 3.54 0.88
C ASN A 144 -14.87 4.01 2.30
N SER A 145 -16.17 3.95 2.63
CA SER A 145 -16.70 4.37 3.92
C SER A 145 -17.22 3.21 4.79
N ASP A 146 -17.03 1.97 4.37
CA ASP A 146 -17.49 0.79 5.12
C ASP A 146 -16.42 0.32 6.12
N PRO A 147 -16.64 0.47 7.45
CA PRO A 147 -15.65 0.12 8.46
C PRO A 147 -15.32 -1.38 8.53
N THR A 148 -16.08 -2.23 7.85
CA THR A 148 -15.84 -3.68 7.78
C THR A 148 -14.95 -4.08 6.60
N LYS A 149 -14.51 -3.12 5.80
CA LYS A 149 -13.74 -3.33 4.56
C LYS A 149 -12.31 -2.84 4.66
N LEU A 150 -11.43 -3.47 3.86
CA LEU A 150 -10.00 -3.18 3.88
C LEU A 150 -9.70 -1.72 3.51
N MET A 151 -10.35 -1.20 2.46
CA MET A 151 -10.09 0.16 1.96
C MET A 151 -10.88 1.24 2.68
N CYS A 152 -11.48 0.94 3.85
CA CYS A 152 -12.12 1.98 4.63
C CYS A 152 -11.11 3.03 5.09
N GLY A 153 -11.38 4.30 4.83
CA GLY A 153 -10.49 5.42 5.13
C GLY A 153 -11.21 6.76 5.21
N ARG A 154 -10.45 7.82 5.47
CA ARG A 154 -10.99 9.19 5.59
C ARG A 154 -11.80 9.60 4.35
N PRO A 155 -12.86 10.36 4.50
CA PRO A 155 -13.34 11.04 5.72
C PRO A 155 -14.17 10.15 6.67
N ALA A 156 -14.43 8.89 6.33
CA ALA A 156 -15.20 8.00 7.20
C ALA A 156 -14.46 7.68 8.51
N PRO A 157 -15.17 7.44 9.62
CA PRO A 157 -14.57 7.09 10.91
C PRO A 157 -14.10 5.63 10.93
N CYS A 158 -13.28 5.27 9.95
CA CYS A 158 -12.70 3.95 9.84
C CYS A 158 -11.44 3.88 10.69
N ARG A 159 -11.43 2.98 11.66
CA ARG A 159 -10.24 2.73 12.48
C ARG A 159 -10.11 3.60 13.75
N PRO A 160 -9.38 3.11 14.73
CA PRO A 160 -8.44 1.99 14.73
C PRO A 160 -9.01 0.69 15.31
N VAL A 161 -10.28 0.70 15.77
CA VAL A 161 -10.82 -0.43 16.55
C VAL A 161 -11.11 -1.65 15.66
N GLY A 162 -11.52 -1.44 14.40
CA GLY A 162 -11.88 -2.52 13.48
C GLY A 162 -10.77 -3.52 13.20
N PHE A 163 -9.51 -3.08 13.12
CA PHE A 163 -8.37 -3.98 12.88
C PHE A 163 -7.82 -4.67 14.13
N ARG A 164 -8.37 -4.38 15.31
CA ARG A 164 -8.01 -5.04 16.58
C ARG A 164 -8.71 -6.38 16.69
N SER A 165 -8.29 -7.36 15.92
CA SER A 165 -8.74 -8.74 16.06
C SER A 165 -7.66 -9.58 16.70
N MET A 166 -8.05 -10.53 17.57
CA MET A 166 -7.14 -11.56 18.10
C MET A 166 -6.88 -12.65 17.07
N THR A 167 -7.75 -12.76 16.05
CA THR A 167 -7.56 -13.68 14.92
C THR A 167 -6.95 -12.91 13.75
N GLU A 168 -5.81 -13.37 13.28
CA GLU A 168 -5.15 -12.79 12.11
C GLU A 168 -5.98 -13.07 10.85
N HIS A 169 -6.42 -12.02 10.18
CA HIS A 169 -7.12 -12.10 8.89
C HIS A 169 -6.98 -10.79 8.13
N TYR A 170 -7.21 -10.83 6.82
CA TYR A 170 -7.39 -9.63 6.00
C TYR A 170 -8.86 -9.24 5.96
N PHE A 171 -9.14 -7.95 6.07
CA PHE A 171 -10.48 -7.43 5.84
C PHE A 171 -10.83 -7.55 4.36
N PRO A 172 -12.09 -7.90 4.03
CA PRO A 172 -12.49 -8.11 2.64
C PRO A 172 -12.63 -6.79 1.88
N LEU A 173 -12.58 -6.88 0.56
CA LEU A 173 -12.94 -5.80 -0.35
C LEU A 173 -14.46 -5.71 -0.53
N THR A 174 -14.94 -4.54 -0.97
CA THR A 174 -16.30 -4.39 -1.51
C THR A 174 -16.39 -4.99 -2.92
N GLU A 175 -17.61 -5.30 -3.38
CA GLU A 175 -17.81 -5.76 -4.75
C GLU A 175 -17.46 -4.69 -5.78
N ASP A 176 -17.68 -3.41 -5.46
CA ASP A 176 -17.29 -2.29 -6.31
C ASP A 176 -15.77 -2.19 -6.48
N GLU A 177 -14.99 -2.46 -5.41
CA GLU A 177 -13.52 -2.48 -5.47
C GLU A 177 -13.01 -3.65 -6.31
N LYS A 178 -13.60 -4.82 -6.16
CA LYS A 178 -13.28 -5.99 -7.00
C LYS A 178 -13.57 -5.72 -8.48
N ALA A 179 -14.74 -5.15 -8.78
CA ALA A 179 -15.10 -4.76 -10.14
C ALA A 179 -14.17 -3.67 -10.70
N LEU A 180 -13.72 -2.72 -9.86
CA LEU A 180 -12.74 -1.71 -10.26
C LEU A 180 -11.39 -2.34 -10.59
N LEU A 181 -10.89 -3.27 -9.77
CA LEU A 181 -9.63 -3.97 -10.04
C LEU A 181 -9.68 -4.71 -11.38
N LEU A 182 -10.79 -5.37 -11.73
CA LEU A 182 -10.95 -6.02 -13.03
C LEU A 182 -11.01 -5.03 -14.20
N ARG A 183 -11.52 -3.81 -13.99
CA ARG A 183 -11.47 -2.76 -15.03
C ARG A 183 -10.07 -2.21 -15.22
N LEU A 184 -9.29 -2.06 -14.14
CA LEU A 184 -7.90 -1.58 -14.20
C LEU A 184 -6.96 -2.67 -14.76
N TYR A 185 -7.24 -3.92 -14.44
CA TYR A 185 -6.39 -5.07 -14.70
C TYR A 185 -7.24 -6.24 -15.20
N PRO A 186 -7.71 -6.21 -16.46
CA PRO A 186 -8.58 -7.26 -17.01
C PRO A 186 -7.86 -8.63 -17.13
N PRO A 187 -8.58 -9.70 -17.44
CA PRO A 187 -8.00 -11.04 -17.58
C PRO A 187 -6.87 -11.13 -18.62
N ASP A 188 -6.98 -10.38 -19.71
CA ASP A 188 -6.01 -10.27 -20.79
C ASP A 188 -4.94 -9.19 -20.54
N TRP A 189 -4.87 -8.64 -19.33
CA TRP A 189 -3.82 -7.67 -19.01
C TRP A 189 -2.45 -8.27 -19.23
N SER A 190 -1.75 -7.73 -20.20
CA SER A 190 -0.36 -8.05 -20.52
C SER A 190 0.46 -6.79 -20.25
N GLY A 191 1.28 -6.78 -19.21
CA GLY A 191 2.19 -5.67 -18.98
C GLY A 191 3.06 -5.38 -20.19
N HIS A 192 3.11 -4.12 -20.60
CA HIS A 192 3.95 -3.64 -21.72
C HIS A 192 5.22 -3.02 -21.19
#